data_f2604d7320e5f3d8d0b37f27108c37c2
#
_entry.id   f2604d7320e5f3d8d0b37f27108c37c2
#
_cell.length_a   1.000
_cell.length_b   1.000
_cell.length_c   1.000
_cell.angle_alpha   90.00
_cell.angle_beta   90.00
_cell.angle_gamma   90.00
#
_symmetry.space_group_name_H-M   'P 1'
#
loop_
_entity.id
_entity.type
_entity.pdbx_description
1 polymer ?
#
loop_
_entity_poly.entity_id
_entity_poly.type
_entity_poly.pdbx_seq_one_letter_code
_entity_poly.pdbx_strand_id
1 'polypeptide(L)'
;MNYERIYNQIIQKANSEIRIRTKEHYYEKHHIIPKCLGGNNDSDNLVMLTAKEHFICHRLLCEIYPGNKQLIYALWCMVTSKGRAGKRYIPSSRIYELIKTQQSSIRSELFTGKKMSAECIAKRKKSRTNWKHTDATKLKISNANSGKVRSQEFKDNLSNMHKGRKAWNAGKKTPDDIKQRISETMKRVRQEQKQNLK
;
A
#
# COMPACT_ATOMS: atom_id res chain seq x y z
N MET A 1 25.68 -18.73 -11.21
CA MET A 1 26.34 -18.47 -9.91
C MET A 1 25.81 -19.47 -8.90
N ASN A 2 26.66 -20.08 -8.06
CA ASN A 2 26.16 -21.06 -7.07
C ASN A 2 25.76 -20.30 -5.78
N TYR A 3 24.49 -19.89 -5.72
CA TYR A 3 23.94 -19.12 -4.59
C TYR A 3 23.91 -19.91 -3.29
N GLU A 4 23.65 -21.23 -3.36
CA GLU A 4 23.62 -22.11 -2.21
C GLU A 4 24.99 -22.22 -1.55
N ARG A 5 26.05 -22.37 -2.35
CA ARG A 5 27.43 -22.37 -1.83
C ARG A 5 27.76 -21.09 -1.11
N ILE A 6 27.40 -19.93 -1.68
CA ILE A 6 27.67 -18.62 -1.04
C ILE A 6 26.88 -18.50 0.26
N TYR A 7 25.61 -18.93 0.27
CA TYR A 7 24.77 -18.95 1.45
C TYR A 7 25.43 -19.78 2.57
N ASN A 8 25.81 -21.02 2.27
CA ASN A 8 26.42 -21.91 3.23
C ASN A 8 27.77 -21.38 3.77
N GLN A 9 28.58 -20.73 2.94
CA GLN A 9 29.82 -20.09 3.40
C GLN A 9 29.57 -18.96 4.42
N ILE A 10 28.54 -18.16 4.23
CA ILE A 10 28.16 -17.11 5.20
C ILE A 10 27.72 -17.75 6.52
N ILE A 11 26.89 -18.80 6.47
CA ILE A 11 26.41 -19.50 7.67
C ILE A 11 27.57 -20.17 8.42
N GLN A 12 28.45 -20.90 7.69
CA GLN A 12 29.62 -21.55 8.30
C GLN A 12 30.55 -20.54 8.98
N LYS A 13 30.86 -19.44 8.32
CA LYS A 13 31.63 -18.36 8.91
C LYS A 13 30.98 -17.82 10.19
N ALA A 14 29.67 -17.58 10.15
CA ALA A 14 28.97 -17.05 11.30
C ALA A 14 28.92 -18.02 12.48
N ASN A 15 28.87 -19.33 12.21
CA ASN A 15 28.91 -20.38 13.24
C ASN A 15 30.32 -20.62 13.81
N SER A 16 31.37 -20.32 13.03
CA SER A 16 32.77 -20.44 13.54
C SER A 16 33.21 -19.28 14.44
N GLU A 17 32.43 -18.18 14.47
CA GLU A 17 32.71 -16.99 15.28
C GLU A 17 31.78 -16.91 16.49
N ILE A 18 32.33 -16.46 17.64
CA ILE A 18 31.49 -16.15 18.81
C ILE A 18 30.86 -14.78 18.60
N ARG A 19 29.56 -14.77 18.25
CA ARG A 19 28.82 -13.57 17.95
C ARG A 19 27.78 -13.27 19.03
N ILE A 20 28.09 -12.32 19.89
CA ILE A 20 27.20 -11.86 20.96
C ILE A 20 26.75 -10.45 20.67
N ARG A 21 25.44 -10.22 20.74
CA ARG A 21 24.88 -8.88 20.56
C ARG A 21 25.20 -8.01 21.78
N THR A 22 25.93 -6.92 21.55
CA THR A 22 26.29 -5.90 22.55
C THR A 22 25.81 -4.53 22.09
N LYS A 23 26.10 -3.47 22.87
CA LYS A 23 25.88 -2.09 22.43
C LYS A 23 26.79 -1.69 21.25
N GLU A 24 27.97 -2.28 21.18
CA GLU A 24 29.01 -2.00 20.18
C GLU A 24 28.87 -2.87 18.94
N HIS A 25 28.42 -4.13 19.13
CA HIS A 25 28.28 -5.11 18.05
C HIS A 25 26.81 -5.50 17.86
N TYR A 26 26.23 -5.10 16.73
CA TYR A 26 24.85 -5.39 16.37
C TYR A 26 24.76 -6.64 15.50
N TYR A 27 24.06 -7.66 16.01
CA TYR A 27 23.74 -8.89 15.28
C TYR A 27 22.25 -9.16 15.29
N GLU A 28 21.76 -9.86 14.27
CA GLU A 28 20.38 -10.25 14.07
C GLU A 28 20.29 -11.79 14.00
N LYS A 29 19.25 -12.36 14.62
CA LYS A 29 18.99 -13.80 14.52
C LYS A 29 18.44 -14.14 13.15
N HIS A 30 19.02 -15.15 12.50
CA HIS A 30 18.61 -15.66 11.21
C HIS A 30 18.31 -17.16 11.30
N HIS A 31 17.24 -17.63 10.65
CA HIS A 31 16.95 -19.05 10.54
C HIS A 31 17.74 -19.63 9.37
N ILE A 32 18.61 -20.59 9.64
CA ILE A 32 19.42 -21.28 8.62
C ILE A 32 18.49 -21.96 7.61
N ILE A 33 17.51 -22.70 8.10
CA ILE A 33 16.37 -23.17 7.28
C ILE A 33 15.18 -22.28 7.61
N PRO A 34 14.68 -21.48 6.67
CA PRO A 34 13.52 -20.63 6.88
C PRO A 34 12.29 -21.43 7.33
N LYS A 35 11.44 -20.84 8.17
CA LYS A 35 10.20 -21.48 8.64
C LYS A 35 9.27 -21.91 7.50
N CYS A 36 9.20 -21.14 6.42
CA CYS A 36 8.41 -21.48 5.25
C CYS A 36 8.96 -22.68 4.44
N LEU A 37 10.17 -23.12 4.78
CA LEU A 37 10.81 -24.31 4.22
C LEU A 37 10.94 -25.44 5.26
N GLY A 38 10.20 -25.39 6.37
CA GLY A 38 10.19 -26.41 7.41
C GLY A 38 11.16 -26.19 8.55
N GLY A 39 11.87 -25.05 8.61
CA GLY A 39 12.77 -24.72 9.70
C GLY A 39 12.03 -24.43 11.03
N ASN A 40 12.66 -24.74 12.13
CA ASN A 40 12.18 -24.54 13.51
C ASN A 40 12.85 -23.33 14.20
N ASN A 41 12.58 -23.13 15.49
CA ASN A 41 13.21 -22.10 16.32
C ASN A 41 14.34 -22.63 17.22
N ASP A 42 14.78 -23.85 17.01
CA ASP A 42 15.80 -24.47 17.83
C ASP A 42 17.15 -23.77 17.63
N SER A 43 18.00 -23.86 18.62
CA SER A 43 19.30 -23.17 18.64
C SER A 43 20.22 -23.56 17.47
N ASP A 44 20.12 -24.79 17.01
CA ASP A 44 20.87 -25.34 15.88
C ASP A 44 20.43 -24.79 14.51
N ASN A 45 19.19 -24.32 14.43
CA ASN A 45 18.65 -23.65 13.22
C ASN A 45 18.76 -22.11 13.30
N LEU A 46 19.41 -21.57 14.33
CA LEU A 46 19.53 -20.12 14.52
C LEU A 46 21.00 -19.68 14.51
N VAL A 47 21.31 -18.70 13.70
CA VAL A 47 22.65 -18.11 13.60
C VAL A 47 22.60 -16.60 13.78
N MET A 48 23.65 -16.02 14.38
CA MET A 48 23.79 -14.58 14.56
C MET A 48 24.53 -13.97 13.36
N LEU A 49 23.87 -13.11 12.62
CA LEU A 49 24.42 -12.44 11.43
C LEU A 49 24.51 -10.93 11.65
N THR A 50 25.49 -10.29 11.03
CA THR A 50 25.45 -8.84 10.88
C THR A 50 24.24 -8.44 10.03
N ALA A 51 23.76 -7.21 10.15
CA ALA A 51 22.63 -6.73 9.34
C ALA A 51 22.88 -6.86 7.82
N LYS A 52 24.14 -6.69 7.39
CA LYS A 52 24.54 -6.88 5.99
C LYS A 52 24.46 -8.34 5.56
N GLU A 53 25.04 -9.25 6.34
CA GLU A 53 24.99 -10.69 6.06
C GLU A 53 23.54 -11.21 6.06
N HIS A 54 22.73 -10.77 7.03
CA HIS A 54 21.32 -11.14 7.15
C HIS A 54 20.52 -10.75 5.87
N PHE A 55 20.70 -9.51 5.40
CA PHE A 55 20.09 -9.08 4.15
C PHE A 55 20.56 -9.89 2.94
N ILE A 56 21.88 -10.16 2.84
CA ILE A 56 22.46 -10.98 1.76
C ILE A 56 21.87 -12.39 1.80
N CYS A 57 21.78 -13.01 2.98
CA CYS A 57 21.19 -14.35 3.14
C CYS A 57 19.74 -14.40 2.67
N HIS A 58 18.90 -13.44 3.05
CA HIS A 58 17.52 -13.39 2.56
C HIS A 58 17.44 -13.20 1.04
N ARG A 59 18.35 -12.43 0.46
CA ARG A 59 18.43 -12.27 -0.99
C ARG A 59 18.87 -13.55 -1.68
N LEU A 60 19.89 -14.23 -1.16
CA LEU A 60 20.35 -15.51 -1.69
C LEU A 60 19.25 -16.59 -1.61
N LEU A 61 18.49 -16.63 -0.52
CA LEU A 61 17.34 -17.55 -0.38
C LEU A 61 16.27 -17.30 -1.45
N CYS A 62 16.03 -16.08 -1.88
CA CYS A 62 15.12 -15.79 -2.99
C CYS A 62 15.65 -16.29 -4.35
N GLU A 63 16.96 -16.32 -4.54
CA GLU A 63 17.61 -16.86 -5.76
C GLU A 63 17.69 -18.39 -5.73
N ILE A 64 17.89 -19.00 -4.55
CA ILE A 64 17.92 -20.45 -4.35
C ILE A 64 16.53 -21.06 -4.55
N TYR A 65 15.49 -20.36 -4.05
CA TYR A 65 14.10 -20.80 -4.12
C TYR A 65 13.24 -19.78 -4.89
N PRO A 66 13.41 -19.69 -6.22
CA PRO A 66 12.72 -18.69 -7.01
C PRO A 66 11.20 -18.88 -6.95
N GLY A 67 10.48 -17.76 -6.86
CA GLY A 67 9.02 -17.76 -6.79
C GLY A 67 8.43 -18.07 -5.41
N ASN A 68 9.24 -18.34 -4.39
CA ASN A 68 8.74 -18.52 -3.02
C ASN A 68 8.25 -17.20 -2.45
N LYS A 69 6.91 -17.08 -2.34
CA LYS A 69 6.21 -15.85 -1.94
C LYS A 69 6.58 -15.40 -0.52
N GLN A 70 6.81 -16.33 0.40
CA GLN A 70 7.15 -16.04 1.79
C GLN A 70 8.57 -15.47 1.92
N LEU A 71 9.54 -16.01 1.17
CA LEU A 71 10.91 -15.52 1.16
C LEU A 71 10.99 -14.11 0.54
N ILE A 72 10.29 -13.88 -0.57
CA ILE A 72 10.19 -12.56 -1.21
C ILE A 72 9.53 -11.55 -0.28
N TYR A 73 8.48 -11.96 0.45
CA TYR A 73 7.84 -11.12 1.45
C TYR A 73 8.76 -10.79 2.62
N ALA A 74 9.53 -11.77 3.12
CA ALA A 74 10.50 -11.55 4.19
C ALA A 74 11.58 -10.52 3.78
N LEU A 75 12.12 -10.66 2.57
CA LEU A 75 13.07 -9.70 2.01
C LEU A 75 12.44 -8.30 1.85
N TRP A 76 11.19 -8.21 1.38
CA TRP A 76 10.44 -6.96 1.31
C TRP A 76 10.28 -6.30 2.68
N CYS A 77 9.96 -7.07 3.72
CA CYS A 77 9.85 -6.58 5.08
C CYS A 77 11.16 -5.98 5.60
N MET A 78 12.31 -6.58 5.30
CA MET A 78 13.61 -6.03 5.68
C MET A 78 13.87 -4.65 5.08
N VAL A 79 13.41 -4.41 3.85
CA VAL A 79 13.58 -3.13 3.14
C VAL A 79 12.58 -2.07 3.60
N THR A 80 11.36 -2.47 3.96
CA THR A 80 10.25 -1.53 4.24
C THR A 80 9.97 -1.32 5.72
N SER A 81 10.34 -2.27 6.58
CA SER A 81 10.10 -2.16 8.02
C SER A 81 10.99 -1.11 8.67
N LYS A 82 10.40 -0.27 9.51
CA LYS A 82 11.17 0.61 10.40
C LYS A 82 11.76 -0.26 11.50
N GLY A 83 13.08 -0.40 11.54
CA GLY A 83 13.76 -1.05 12.66
C GLY A 83 13.42 -0.38 14.00
N ARG A 84 13.63 -1.07 15.14
CA ARG A 84 13.38 -0.52 16.50
C ARG A 84 14.07 0.83 16.74
N ALA A 85 15.19 1.09 16.10
CA ALA A 85 15.93 2.35 16.18
C ALA A 85 15.51 3.40 15.15
N GLY A 86 14.41 3.21 14.42
CA GLY A 86 13.95 4.12 13.37
C GLY A 86 14.84 4.18 12.13
N LYS A 87 15.96 3.47 12.11
CA LYS A 87 16.88 3.38 10.95
C LYS A 87 16.43 2.24 10.06
N ARG A 88 16.18 2.58 8.79
CA ARG A 88 15.86 1.61 7.74
C ARG A 88 17.13 1.21 7.00
N TYR A 89 17.27 -0.08 6.65
CA TYR A 89 18.24 -0.48 5.64
C TYR A 89 17.81 0.14 4.31
N ILE A 90 18.70 0.89 3.69
CA ILE A 90 18.45 1.52 2.37
C ILE A 90 19.24 0.72 1.34
N PRO A 91 18.59 -0.19 0.59
CA PRO A 91 19.25 -0.89 -0.50
C PRO A 91 19.54 0.08 -1.64
N SER A 92 20.42 -0.31 -2.57
CA SER A 92 20.57 0.44 -3.81
C SER A 92 19.25 0.52 -4.57
N SER A 93 19.03 1.58 -5.34
CA SER A 93 17.80 1.80 -6.13
C SER A 93 17.44 0.59 -7.00
N ARG A 94 18.42 -0.05 -7.63
CA ARG A 94 18.25 -1.25 -8.44
C ARG A 94 17.71 -2.44 -7.64
N ILE A 95 18.25 -2.68 -6.43
CA ILE A 95 17.80 -3.77 -5.56
C ILE A 95 16.38 -3.46 -5.05
N TYR A 96 16.11 -2.22 -4.67
CA TYR A 96 14.78 -1.80 -4.24
C TYR A 96 13.73 -1.99 -5.34
N GLU A 97 14.03 -1.61 -6.57
CA GLU A 97 13.15 -1.79 -7.73
C GLU A 97 12.83 -3.28 -7.97
N LEU A 98 13.86 -4.14 -7.98
CA LEU A 98 13.68 -5.58 -8.15
C LEU A 98 12.73 -6.17 -7.10
N ILE A 99 13.01 -5.90 -5.82
CA ILE A 99 12.20 -6.43 -4.70
C ILE A 99 10.76 -5.89 -4.77
N LYS A 100 10.60 -4.60 -5.07
CA LYS A 100 9.30 -3.94 -5.19
C LYS A 100 8.47 -4.53 -6.33
N THR A 101 9.09 -4.76 -7.48
CA THR A 101 8.43 -5.35 -8.64
C THR A 101 7.95 -6.77 -8.36
N GLN A 102 8.80 -7.62 -7.80
CA GLN A 102 8.45 -8.98 -7.41
C GLN A 102 7.30 -9.01 -6.38
N GLN A 103 7.39 -8.19 -5.36
CA GLN A 103 6.35 -8.11 -4.33
C GLN A 103 5.02 -7.55 -4.89
N SER A 104 5.08 -6.60 -5.80
CA SER A 104 3.89 -6.04 -6.45
C SER A 104 3.17 -7.10 -7.29
N SER A 105 3.91 -7.91 -8.05
CA SER A 105 3.36 -9.01 -8.84
C SER A 105 2.66 -10.04 -7.95
N ILE A 106 3.34 -10.52 -6.90
CA ILE A 106 2.77 -11.48 -5.94
C ILE A 106 1.50 -10.91 -5.28
N ARG A 107 1.55 -9.65 -4.89
CA ARG A 107 0.39 -9.00 -4.25
C ARG A 107 -0.78 -8.88 -5.21
N SER A 108 -0.53 -8.50 -6.45
CA SER A 108 -1.56 -8.45 -7.49
C SER A 108 -2.22 -9.82 -7.68
N GLU A 109 -1.43 -10.86 -7.85
CA GLU A 109 -1.91 -12.24 -8.00
C GLU A 109 -2.74 -12.70 -6.79
N LEU A 110 -2.29 -12.41 -5.56
CA LEU A 110 -2.99 -12.82 -4.34
C LEU A 110 -4.33 -12.11 -4.13
N PHE A 111 -4.48 -10.87 -4.57
CA PHE A 111 -5.65 -10.02 -4.30
C PHE A 111 -6.55 -9.80 -5.50
N THR A 112 -6.11 -10.07 -6.73
CA THR A 112 -6.95 -9.96 -7.92
C THR A 112 -8.15 -10.89 -7.81
N GLY A 113 -9.34 -10.35 -8.05
CA GLY A 113 -10.60 -11.08 -7.99
C GLY A 113 -11.12 -11.40 -6.57
N LYS A 114 -10.37 -11.14 -5.51
CA LYS A 114 -10.85 -11.36 -4.14
C LYS A 114 -11.77 -10.23 -3.69
N LYS A 115 -13.00 -10.56 -3.38
CA LYS A 115 -13.95 -9.62 -2.76
C LYS A 115 -13.65 -9.52 -1.26
N MET A 116 -13.74 -8.31 -0.73
CA MET A 116 -13.64 -8.10 0.72
C MET A 116 -14.84 -8.73 1.43
N SER A 117 -14.60 -9.31 2.61
CA SER A 117 -15.71 -9.84 3.44
C SER A 117 -16.67 -8.72 3.83
N ALA A 118 -17.95 -9.09 4.00
CA ALA A 118 -19.00 -8.15 4.44
C ALA A 118 -18.64 -7.46 5.77
N GLU A 119 -18.02 -8.19 6.69
CA GLU A 119 -17.54 -7.66 7.96
C GLU A 119 -16.45 -6.60 7.78
N CYS A 120 -15.48 -6.85 6.91
CA CYS A 120 -14.43 -5.89 6.60
C CYS A 120 -14.99 -4.62 5.94
N ILE A 121 -15.98 -4.78 5.06
CA ILE A 121 -16.70 -3.65 4.43
C ILE A 121 -17.46 -2.85 5.50
N ALA A 122 -18.14 -3.52 6.42
CA ALA A 122 -18.88 -2.88 7.51
C ALA A 122 -17.94 -2.08 8.44
N LYS A 123 -16.81 -2.67 8.86
CA LYS A 123 -15.78 -1.97 9.66
C LYS A 123 -15.25 -0.72 8.95
N ARG A 124 -14.96 -0.81 7.66
CA ARG A 124 -14.52 0.35 6.85
C ARG A 124 -15.60 1.43 6.73
N LYS A 125 -16.87 1.04 6.55
CA LYS A 125 -17.98 1.99 6.52
C LYS A 125 -18.09 2.71 7.87
N LYS A 126 -18.08 1.98 9.00
CA LYS A 126 -18.15 2.55 10.34
C LYS A 126 -17.04 3.55 10.62
N SER A 127 -15.79 3.24 10.25
CA SER A 127 -14.65 4.16 10.44
C SER A 127 -14.73 5.42 9.59
N ARG A 128 -15.50 5.41 8.48
CA ARG A 128 -15.68 6.54 7.58
C ARG A 128 -16.94 7.37 7.84
N THR A 129 -17.88 6.88 8.67
CA THR A 129 -19.21 7.50 8.83
C THR A 129 -19.13 8.95 9.30
N ASN A 130 -18.13 9.29 10.10
CA ASN A 130 -17.93 10.66 10.64
C ASN A 130 -16.72 11.39 10.08
N TRP A 131 -16.04 10.80 9.06
CA TRP A 131 -14.88 11.44 8.50
C TRP A 131 -15.29 12.54 7.51
N LYS A 132 -14.95 13.78 7.85
CA LYS A 132 -15.15 14.95 6.99
C LYS A 132 -13.79 15.61 6.74
N HIS A 133 -13.57 16.08 5.54
CA HIS A 133 -12.42 16.96 5.27
C HIS A 133 -12.50 18.22 6.11
N THR A 134 -11.38 18.66 6.66
CA THR A 134 -11.28 19.99 7.28
C THR A 134 -11.53 21.07 6.23
N ASP A 135 -11.95 22.25 6.63
CA ASP A 135 -12.25 23.34 5.70
C ASP A 135 -11.01 23.78 4.92
N ALA A 136 -9.83 23.75 5.56
CA ALA A 136 -8.55 23.96 4.88
C ALA A 136 -8.29 22.93 3.77
N THR A 137 -8.64 21.67 4.00
CA THR A 137 -8.52 20.61 2.98
C THR A 137 -9.53 20.80 1.86
N LYS A 138 -10.78 21.17 2.18
CA LYS A 138 -11.80 21.47 1.18
C LYS A 138 -11.38 22.64 0.29
N LEU A 139 -10.82 23.68 0.88
CA LEU A 139 -10.32 24.85 0.15
C LEU A 139 -9.16 24.45 -0.79
N LYS A 140 -8.20 23.66 -0.33
CA LYS A 140 -7.11 23.15 -1.18
C LYS A 140 -7.64 22.33 -2.36
N ILE A 141 -8.62 21.46 -2.14
CA ILE A 141 -9.26 20.65 -3.20
C ILE A 141 -10.00 21.56 -4.18
N SER A 142 -10.76 22.54 -3.68
CA SER A 142 -11.46 23.51 -4.51
C SER A 142 -10.50 24.31 -5.40
N ASN A 143 -9.46 24.90 -4.81
CA ASN A 143 -8.46 25.68 -5.55
C ASN A 143 -7.70 24.81 -6.58
N ALA A 144 -7.37 23.57 -6.22
CA ALA A 144 -6.70 22.64 -7.13
C ALA A 144 -7.57 22.21 -8.32
N ASN A 145 -8.89 22.26 -8.21
CA ASN A 145 -9.84 21.88 -9.26
C ASN A 145 -10.46 23.09 -9.99
N SER A 146 -10.35 24.27 -9.39
CA SER A 146 -10.87 25.51 -9.99
C SER A 146 -10.14 25.80 -11.31
N GLY A 147 -10.88 26.17 -12.34
CA GLY A 147 -10.34 26.51 -13.65
C GLY A 147 -9.82 25.34 -14.51
N LYS A 148 -9.86 24.10 -14.01
CA LYS A 148 -9.45 22.94 -14.82
C LYS A 148 -10.51 22.64 -15.89
N VAL A 149 -10.12 22.83 -17.15
CA VAL A 149 -10.94 22.41 -18.30
C VAL A 149 -10.58 20.94 -18.61
N ARG A 150 -11.57 20.07 -18.56
CA ARG A 150 -11.41 18.66 -18.95
C ARG A 150 -11.35 18.53 -20.45
N SER A 151 -10.50 17.63 -20.97
CA SER A 151 -10.42 17.35 -22.40
C SER A 151 -11.78 16.88 -22.95
N GLN A 152 -12.01 17.11 -24.26
CA GLN A 152 -13.25 16.67 -24.93
C GLN A 152 -13.37 15.14 -24.84
N GLU A 153 -12.29 14.41 -25.08
CA GLU A 153 -12.26 12.94 -24.94
C GLU A 153 -12.73 12.48 -23.55
N PHE A 154 -12.29 13.13 -22.46
CA PHE A 154 -12.74 12.80 -21.12
C PHE A 154 -14.26 13.03 -20.95
N LYS A 155 -14.78 14.14 -21.51
CA LYS A 155 -16.22 14.46 -21.46
C LYS A 155 -17.03 13.42 -22.23
N ASP A 156 -16.55 13.00 -23.41
CA ASP A 156 -17.20 12.02 -24.25
C ASP A 156 -17.21 10.63 -23.60
N ASN A 157 -16.10 10.22 -23.02
CA ASN A 157 -16.00 8.98 -22.25
C ASN A 157 -16.97 8.98 -21.07
N LEU A 158 -17.05 10.08 -20.32
CA LEU A 158 -17.98 10.21 -19.20
C LEU A 158 -19.44 10.16 -19.67
N SER A 159 -19.76 10.86 -20.77
CA SER A 159 -21.09 10.83 -21.41
C SER A 159 -21.47 9.41 -21.82
N ASN A 160 -20.56 8.69 -22.49
CA ASN A 160 -20.79 7.32 -22.93
C ASN A 160 -20.98 6.34 -21.75
N MET A 161 -20.24 6.51 -20.66
CA MET A 161 -20.41 5.72 -19.45
C MET A 161 -21.79 5.91 -18.80
N HIS A 162 -22.39 7.07 -18.94
CA HIS A 162 -23.72 7.38 -18.36
C HIS A 162 -24.87 7.19 -19.36
N LYS A 163 -24.57 7.00 -20.64
CA LYS A 163 -25.57 6.80 -21.67
C LYS A 163 -26.43 5.57 -21.37
N GLY A 164 -27.73 5.76 -21.36
CA GLY A 164 -28.70 4.67 -21.09
C GLY A 164 -28.91 4.31 -19.61
N ARG A 165 -28.16 4.92 -18.68
CA ARG A 165 -28.43 4.71 -17.24
C ARG A 165 -29.68 5.47 -16.83
N LYS A 166 -30.64 4.76 -16.23
CA LYS A 166 -31.78 5.42 -15.58
C LYS A 166 -31.27 6.22 -14.38
N ALA A 167 -31.69 7.49 -14.28
CA ALA A 167 -31.38 8.30 -13.11
C ALA A 167 -31.96 7.61 -11.85
N TRP A 168 -31.25 7.68 -10.72
CA TRP A 168 -31.66 7.05 -9.44
C TRP A 168 -33.04 7.53 -8.95
N ASN A 169 -33.48 8.70 -9.40
CA ASN A 169 -34.75 9.34 -9.11
C ASN A 169 -35.77 9.25 -10.27
N ALA A 170 -35.44 8.51 -11.35
CA ALA A 170 -36.36 8.36 -12.47
C ALA A 170 -37.68 7.72 -12.01
N GLY A 171 -38.79 8.39 -12.30
CA GLY A 171 -40.13 7.99 -11.87
C GLY A 171 -40.48 8.29 -10.41
N LYS A 172 -39.58 8.87 -9.62
CA LYS A 172 -39.85 9.31 -8.25
C LYS A 172 -40.32 10.77 -8.25
N LYS A 173 -41.44 11.05 -7.61
CA LYS A 173 -41.87 12.43 -7.37
C LYS A 173 -40.93 13.07 -6.35
N THR A 174 -40.43 14.26 -6.67
CA THR A 174 -39.62 15.04 -5.70
C THR A 174 -40.53 15.46 -4.55
N PRO A 175 -40.15 15.22 -3.28
CA PRO A 175 -40.88 15.68 -2.12
C PRO A 175 -41.11 17.19 -2.16
N ASP A 176 -42.25 17.67 -1.62
CA ASP A 176 -42.65 19.08 -1.77
C ASP A 176 -41.72 20.03 -0.98
N ASP A 177 -41.21 19.60 0.17
CA ASP A 177 -40.18 20.31 0.93
C ASP A 177 -38.89 20.57 0.09
N ILE A 178 -38.47 19.57 -0.69
CA ILE A 178 -37.32 19.71 -1.59
C ILE A 178 -37.61 20.67 -2.75
N LYS A 179 -38.82 20.60 -3.32
CA LYS A 179 -39.24 21.55 -4.37
C LYS A 179 -39.22 22.99 -3.85
N GLN A 180 -39.72 23.22 -2.65
CA GLN A 180 -39.75 24.52 -2.02
C GLN A 180 -38.33 25.04 -1.82
N ARG A 181 -37.43 24.25 -1.25
CA ARG A 181 -36.01 24.64 -1.06
C ARG A 181 -35.29 24.95 -2.37
N ILE A 182 -35.57 24.21 -3.43
CA ILE A 182 -35.01 24.48 -4.77
C ILE A 182 -35.55 25.83 -5.27
N SER A 183 -36.86 26.08 -5.13
CA SER A 183 -37.50 27.34 -5.57
C SER A 183 -36.90 28.53 -4.82
N GLU A 184 -36.75 28.46 -3.49
CA GLU A 184 -36.17 29.51 -2.69
C GLU A 184 -34.70 29.80 -3.08
N THR A 185 -33.91 28.74 -3.29
CA THR A 185 -32.52 28.88 -3.73
C THR A 185 -32.43 29.56 -5.10
N MET A 186 -33.25 29.15 -6.05
CA MET A 186 -33.28 29.76 -7.38
C MET A 186 -33.74 31.24 -7.35
N LYS A 187 -34.67 31.59 -6.47
CA LYS A 187 -35.06 33.00 -6.28
C LYS A 187 -33.90 33.84 -5.75
N ARG A 188 -33.17 33.32 -4.74
CA ARG A 188 -31.99 33.95 -4.19
C ARG A 188 -30.91 34.19 -5.23
N VAL A 189 -30.52 33.13 -5.98
CA VAL A 189 -29.50 33.23 -7.03
C VAL A 189 -29.88 34.28 -8.11
N ARG A 190 -31.15 34.32 -8.51
CA ARG A 190 -31.64 35.34 -9.48
C ARG A 190 -31.57 36.75 -8.92
N GLN A 191 -31.81 36.93 -7.63
CA GLN A 191 -31.69 38.25 -6.98
C GLN A 191 -30.21 38.69 -6.91
N GLU A 192 -29.31 37.80 -6.53
CA GLU A 192 -27.86 38.05 -6.49
C GLU A 192 -27.32 38.41 -7.90
N GLN A 193 -27.74 37.68 -8.92
CA GLN A 193 -27.37 37.98 -10.32
C GLN A 193 -27.86 39.37 -10.76
N LYS A 194 -29.07 39.77 -10.38
CA LYS A 194 -29.61 41.13 -10.70
C LYS A 194 -28.87 42.24 -9.97
N GLN A 195 -28.36 41.99 -8.80
CA GLN A 195 -27.57 42.96 -8.02
C GLN A 195 -26.16 43.16 -8.58
N ASN A 196 -25.56 42.08 -9.11
CA ASN A 196 -24.22 42.13 -9.72
C ASN A 196 -24.21 42.70 -11.15
N LEU A 197 -25.34 42.94 -11.75
CA LEU A 197 -25.51 43.55 -13.10
C LEU A 197 -25.85 45.04 -13.05
N LYS A 198 -25.95 45.61 -11.84
CA LYS A 198 -26.09 47.05 -11.61
C LYS A 198 -24.76 47.64 -11.10
#